data_4bbea78b033ba979954bed938c4a5b12
#
_entry.id   4bbea78b033ba979954bed938c4a5b12
#
_cell.length_a   1.000
_cell.length_b   1.000
_cell.length_c   1.000
_cell.angle_alpha   90.00
_cell.angle_beta   90.00
_cell.angle_gamma   90.00
#
_symmetry.space_group_name_H-M   'P 1'
#
loop_
_entity.id
_entity.type
_entity.pdbx_description
1 polymer ?
#
loop_
_entity_poly.entity_id
_entity_poly.type
_entity_poly.pdbx_seq_one_letter_code
_entity_poly.pdbx_strand_id
1 'polypeptide(L)'
;MRPVATLLVVCIGNVCRSPMAEALFRARLPGIDVQSAGIGARDGQAADPHAVDLMRARGFDITPHRARRLLPSLGARADLILAMDLDQKRWLEHYLPALRGRVFRLGTPVASTNQPDGFDVPDPYLGPRASFEHSLRLIERGVDAWCARLEPSLPSTPQPPDSNR
;
A
#
# COMPACT_ATOMS: atom_id res chain seq x y z
N MET A 1 3.04 14.16 -13.92
CA MET A 1 2.87 13.74 -12.51
C MET A 1 4.18 14.05 -11.79
N ARG A 2 4.14 14.62 -10.59
CA ARG A 2 5.38 14.80 -9.82
C ARG A 2 5.96 13.42 -9.49
N PRO A 3 7.29 13.29 -9.42
CA PRO A 3 7.89 12.05 -8.96
C PRO A 3 7.36 11.70 -7.56
N VAL A 4 6.99 10.44 -7.34
CA VAL A 4 6.56 9.94 -6.04
C VAL A 4 7.80 9.52 -5.27
N ALA A 5 8.12 10.22 -4.20
CA ALA A 5 9.21 9.87 -3.29
C ALA A 5 8.69 9.15 -2.03
N THR A 6 7.46 9.46 -1.61
CA THR A 6 6.84 8.87 -0.41
C THR A 6 5.45 8.31 -0.74
N LEU A 7 5.26 7.02 -0.50
CA LEU A 7 4.00 6.28 -0.64
C LEU A 7 3.47 5.89 0.74
N LEU A 8 2.23 6.28 1.04
CA LEU A 8 1.54 5.87 2.26
C LEU A 8 0.37 4.93 1.92
N VAL A 9 0.39 3.73 2.47
CA VAL A 9 -0.70 2.76 2.33
C VAL A 9 -1.57 2.78 3.58
N VAL A 10 -2.87 2.94 3.40
CA VAL A 10 -3.81 3.16 4.52
C VAL A 10 -4.90 2.09 4.51
N CYS A 11 -5.22 1.56 5.68
CA CYS A 11 -6.43 0.79 5.95
C CYS A 11 -7.07 1.26 7.27
N ILE A 12 -7.96 0.48 7.87
CA ILE A 12 -8.59 0.87 9.14
C ILE A 12 -7.65 0.63 10.31
N GLY A 13 -7.25 -0.62 10.53
CA GLY A 13 -6.52 -1.03 11.74
C GLY A 13 -5.01 -1.06 11.62
N ASN A 14 -4.48 -0.98 10.42
CA ASN A 14 -3.03 -1.12 10.13
C ASN A 14 -2.41 -2.42 10.68
N VAL A 15 -3.18 -3.50 10.68
CA VAL A 15 -2.73 -4.83 11.15
C VAL A 15 -2.88 -5.93 10.10
N CYS A 16 -3.70 -5.75 9.06
CA CYS A 16 -3.95 -6.75 8.02
C CYS A 16 -3.54 -6.24 6.64
N ARG A 17 -4.40 -5.45 5.99
CA ARG A 17 -4.27 -5.07 4.57
C ARG A 17 -3.05 -4.19 4.30
N SER A 18 -2.91 -3.08 5.02
CA SER A 18 -1.85 -2.12 4.74
C SER A 18 -0.44 -2.64 5.08
N PRO A 19 -0.21 -3.46 6.13
CA PRO A 19 1.10 -4.08 6.35
C PRO A 19 1.52 -5.05 5.23
N MET A 20 0.57 -5.83 4.71
CA MET A 20 0.84 -6.73 3.58
C MET A 20 1.21 -5.94 2.32
N ALA A 21 0.45 -4.90 1.99
CA ALA A 21 0.73 -4.05 0.84
C ALA A 21 2.06 -3.28 0.99
N GLU A 22 2.36 -2.77 2.19
CA GLU A 22 3.62 -2.07 2.48
C GLU A 22 4.83 -2.95 2.18
N ALA A 23 4.83 -4.20 2.64
CA ALA A 23 5.92 -5.14 2.41
C ALA A 23 6.13 -5.43 0.91
N LEU A 24 5.05 -5.62 0.17
CA LEU A 24 5.11 -5.85 -1.28
C LEU A 24 5.63 -4.64 -2.04
N PHE A 25 5.16 -3.44 -1.73
CA PHE A 25 5.65 -2.21 -2.36
C PHE A 25 7.11 -1.94 -2.05
N ARG A 26 7.54 -2.13 -0.80
CA ARG A 26 8.96 -1.94 -0.42
C ARG A 26 9.90 -2.83 -1.22
N ALA A 27 9.50 -4.07 -1.47
CA ALA A 27 10.30 -5.01 -2.26
C ALA A 27 10.40 -4.61 -3.75
N ARG A 28 9.35 -3.98 -4.28
CA ARG A 28 9.25 -3.63 -5.69
C ARG A 28 9.75 -2.22 -6.02
N LEU A 29 9.71 -1.31 -5.08
CA LEU A 29 10.00 0.11 -5.26
C LEU A 29 11.10 0.59 -4.28
N PRO A 30 12.34 0.10 -4.40
CA PRO A 30 13.41 0.40 -3.45
C PRO A 30 13.80 1.90 -3.42
N GLY A 31 13.41 2.67 -4.45
CA GLY A 31 13.65 4.12 -4.52
C GLY A 31 12.55 4.98 -3.91
N ILE A 32 11.47 4.38 -3.37
CA ILE A 32 10.34 5.08 -2.76
C ILE A 32 10.29 4.75 -1.27
N ASP A 33 10.13 5.78 -0.43
CA ASP A 33 9.84 5.58 1.00
C ASP A 33 8.39 5.11 1.16
N VAL A 34 8.21 3.81 1.39
CA VAL A 34 6.90 3.18 1.55
C VAL A 34 6.58 3.02 3.03
N GLN A 35 5.44 3.53 3.43
CA GLN A 35 4.95 3.52 4.80
C GLN A 35 3.48 3.08 4.84
N SER A 36 3.00 2.66 6.01
CA SER A 36 1.58 2.38 6.23
C SER A 36 1.06 2.97 7.53
N ALA A 37 -0.25 3.18 7.59
CA ALA A 37 -0.96 3.67 8.77
C ALA A 37 -2.42 3.22 8.75
N GLY A 38 -3.15 3.42 9.83
CA GLY A 38 -4.57 3.10 9.93
C GLY A 38 -5.42 4.26 10.40
N ILE A 39 -6.60 4.42 9.80
CA ILE A 39 -7.55 5.47 10.16
C ILE A 39 -7.99 5.32 11.63
N GLY A 40 -8.20 4.09 12.09
CA GLY A 40 -8.57 3.75 13.46
C GLY A 40 -7.58 2.82 14.15
N ALA A 41 -6.31 2.85 13.75
CA ALA A 41 -5.29 1.97 14.32
C ALA A 41 -5.07 2.22 15.82
N ARG A 42 -4.74 1.14 16.52
CA ARG A 42 -4.19 1.18 17.88
C ARG A 42 -2.69 1.09 17.79
N ASP A 43 -2.01 2.14 18.22
CA ASP A 43 -0.56 2.23 18.12
C ASP A 43 0.13 1.05 18.83
N GLY A 44 1.11 0.48 18.16
CA GLY A 44 1.91 -0.62 18.69
C GLY A 44 1.33 -2.03 18.51
N GLN A 45 0.11 -2.16 17.98
CA GLN A 45 -0.47 -3.47 17.70
C GLN A 45 0.33 -4.23 16.65
N ALA A 46 0.63 -5.50 16.88
CA ALA A 46 1.31 -6.36 15.92
C ALA A 46 0.42 -6.65 14.69
N ALA A 47 1.04 -7.05 13.59
CA ALA A 47 0.30 -7.56 12.43
C ALA A 47 -0.50 -8.81 12.80
N ASP A 48 -1.65 -8.97 12.14
CA ASP A 48 -2.52 -10.14 12.36
C ASP A 48 -1.77 -11.44 12.03
N PRO A 49 -1.91 -12.51 12.85
CA PRO A 49 -1.23 -13.79 12.62
C PRO A 49 -1.48 -14.40 11.24
N HIS A 50 -2.70 -14.31 10.70
CA HIS A 50 -2.99 -14.77 9.35
C HIS A 50 -2.23 -13.97 8.29
N ALA A 51 -2.12 -12.66 8.46
CA ALA A 51 -1.33 -11.81 7.56
C ALA A 51 0.16 -12.18 7.64
N VAL A 52 0.68 -12.38 8.85
CA VAL A 52 2.08 -12.81 9.07
C VAL A 52 2.36 -14.13 8.36
N ASP A 53 1.51 -15.13 8.54
CA ASP A 53 1.71 -16.46 7.94
C ASP A 53 1.63 -16.44 6.42
N LEU A 54 0.66 -15.72 5.84
CA LEU A 54 0.52 -15.59 4.40
C LEU A 54 1.70 -14.86 3.75
N MET A 55 2.19 -13.81 4.40
CA MET A 55 3.35 -13.07 3.91
C MET A 55 4.63 -13.88 4.03
N ARG A 56 4.79 -14.64 5.12
CA ARG A 56 5.92 -15.58 5.28
C ARG A 56 5.94 -16.63 4.17
N ALA A 57 4.79 -17.18 3.79
CA ALA A 57 4.68 -18.12 2.67
C ALA A 57 5.12 -17.52 1.33
N ARG A 58 5.13 -16.19 1.22
CA ARG A 58 5.63 -15.43 0.05
C ARG A 58 7.04 -14.90 0.20
N GLY A 59 7.73 -15.25 1.29
CA GLY A 59 9.11 -14.85 1.57
C GLY A 59 9.25 -13.50 2.26
N PHE A 60 8.17 -12.95 2.84
CA PHE A 60 8.19 -11.67 3.56
C PHE A 60 7.98 -11.88 5.07
N ASP A 61 8.81 -11.25 5.87
CA ASP A 61 8.62 -11.19 7.32
C ASP A 61 8.02 -9.83 7.72
N ILE A 62 6.77 -9.84 8.17
CA ILE A 62 6.08 -8.67 8.70
C ILE A 62 5.89 -8.73 10.22
N THR A 63 6.58 -9.64 10.92
CA THR A 63 6.53 -9.73 12.40
C THR A 63 7.03 -8.46 13.09
N PRO A 64 8.01 -7.69 12.55
CA PRO A 64 8.42 -6.42 13.15
C PRO A 64 7.38 -5.30 13.03
N HIS A 65 6.35 -5.46 12.18
CA HIS A 65 5.35 -4.42 11.97
C HIS A 65 4.66 -4.04 13.30
N ARG A 66 4.47 -2.74 13.50
CA ARG A 66 3.64 -2.17 14.57
C ARG A 66 2.69 -1.16 13.98
N ALA A 67 1.41 -1.36 14.24
CA ALA A 67 0.36 -0.47 13.77
C ALA A 67 0.57 0.95 14.30
N ARG A 68 0.22 1.92 13.49
CA ARG A 68 0.21 3.33 13.88
C ARG A 68 -1.01 4.05 13.30
N ARG A 69 -1.52 4.99 14.07
CA ARG A 69 -2.64 5.82 13.64
C ARG A 69 -2.20 6.77 12.54
N LEU A 70 -3.07 6.97 11.57
CA LEU A 70 -2.89 8.01 10.56
C LEU A 70 -3.08 9.39 11.22
N LEU A 71 -1.99 10.13 11.32
CA LEU A 71 -2.00 11.54 11.73
C LEU A 71 -2.02 12.43 10.50
N PRO A 72 -2.66 13.63 10.55
CA PRO A 72 -2.66 14.59 9.44
C PRO A 72 -1.26 14.93 8.94
N SER A 73 -0.28 15.06 9.84
CA SER A 73 1.12 15.33 9.50
C SER A 73 1.77 14.20 8.71
N LEU A 74 1.40 12.95 8.96
CA LEU A 74 1.90 11.80 8.21
C LEU A 74 1.34 11.82 6.78
N GLY A 75 0.02 12.02 6.64
CA GLY A 75 -0.63 12.15 5.33
C GLY A 75 -0.09 13.33 4.52
N ALA A 76 0.17 14.46 5.18
CA ALA A 76 0.68 15.66 4.50
C ALA A 76 2.05 15.46 3.82
N ARG A 77 2.89 14.57 4.36
CA ARG A 77 4.21 14.26 3.80
C ARG A 77 4.19 13.25 2.66
N ALA A 78 3.09 12.53 2.47
CA ALA A 78 2.99 11.54 1.40
C ALA A 78 2.70 12.21 0.05
N ASP A 79 3.43 11.81 -0.98
CA ASP A 79 3.17 12.23 -2.36
C ASP A 79 1.99 11.46 -2.95
N LEU A 80 1.84 10.20 -2.55
CA LEU A 80 0.77 9.29 -2.97
C LEU A 80 0.23 8.54 -1.75
N ILE A 81 -1.09 8.46 -1.65
CA ILE A 81 -1.79 7.73 -0.59
C ILE A 81 -2.71 6.69 -1.24
N LEU A 82 -2.58 5.43 -0.84
CA LEU A 82 -3.40 4.33 -1.34
C LEU A 82 -4.30 3.78 -0.23
N ALA A 83 -5.60 3.93 -0.41
CA ALA A 83 -6.64 3.37 0.44
C ALA A 83 -7.09 1.99 -0.06
N MET A 84 -7.61 1.14 0.80
CA MET A 84 -8.03 -0.21 0.44
C MET A 84 -9.37 -0.26 -0.28
N ASP A 85 -10.24 0.69 -0.02
CA ASP A 85 -11.58 0.76 -0.59
C ASP A 85 -12.03 2.20 -0.85
N LEU A 86 -13.16 2.32 -1.53
CA LEU A 86 -13.69 3.62 -1.91
C LEU A 86 -14.17 4.44 -0.71
N ASP A 87 -14.69 3.78 0.32
CA ASP A 87 -15.19 4.46 1.52
C ASP A 87 -14.03 5.07 2.32
N GLN A 88 -12.91 4.36 2.44
CA GLN A 88 -11.69 4.91 3.05
C GLN A 88 -11.16 6.11 2.27
N LYS A 89 -11.13 6.03 0.93
CA LYS A 89 -10.73 7.15 0.08
C LYS A 89 -11.61 8.37 0.33
N ARG A 90 -12.93 8.20 0.32
CA ARG A 90 -13.90 9.28 0.56
C ARG A 90 -13.74 9.88 1.96
N TRP A 91 -13.55 9.01 2.96
CA TRP A 91 -13.32 9.45 4.33
C TRP A 91 -12.06 10.32 4.43
N LEU A 92 -10.95 9.88 3.84
CA LEU A 92 -9.68 10.64 3.83
C LEU A 92 -9.84 12.00 3.17
N GLU A 93 -10.50 12.09 2.02
CA GLU A 93 -10.73 13.33 1.28
C GLU A 93 -11.72 14.28 1.99
N HIS A 94 -12.63 13.74 2.79
CA HIS A 94 -13.59 14.51 3.56
C HIS A 94 -12.96 15.10 4.82
N TYR A 95 -12.31 14.27 5.63
CA TYR A 95 -11.77 14.68 6.93
C TYR A 95 -10.37 15.30 6.85
N LEU A 96 -9.64 15.01 5.78
CA LEU A 96 -8.31 15.56 5.51
C LEU A 96 -8.28 16.18 4.10
N PRO A 97 -9.01 17.28 3.87
CA PRO A 97 -9.18 17.86 2.53
C PRO A 97 -7.85 18.29 1.87
N ALA A 98 -6.81 18.54 2.64
CA ALA A 98 -5.47 18.81 2.12
C ALA A 98 -4.85 17.62 1.36
N LEU A 99 -5.40 16.40 1.52
CA LEU A 99 -4.93 15.20 0.83
C LEU A 99 -5.61 14.97 -0.53
N ARG A 100 -6.64 15.74 -0.87
CA ARG A 100 -7.35 15.62 -2.16
C ARG A 100 -6.37 15.70 -3.33
N GLY A 101 -6.60 14.84 -4.34
CA GLY A 101 -5.73 14.72 -5.50
C GLY A 101 -4.50 13.86 -5.30
N ARG A 102 -4.22 13.40 -4.07
CA ARG A 102 -3.13 12.47 -3.75
C ARG A 102 -3.63 11.12 -3.22
N VAL A 103 -4.93 11.00 -2.93
CA VAL A 103 -5.56 9.78 -2.43
C VAL A 103 -6.20 9.02 -3.58
N PHE A 104 -5.77 7.78 -3.75
CA PHE A 104 -6.33 6.84 -4.70
C PHE A 104 -6.68 5.53 -3.99
N ARG A 105 -7.52 4.73 -4.63
CA ARG A 105 -7.78 3.37 -4.19
C ARG A 105 -6.68 2.43 -4.71
N LEU A 106 -6.24 1.47 -3.92
CA LEU A 106 -5.25 0.47 -4.36
C LEU A 106 -5.73 -0.23 -5.64
N GLY A 107 -7.01 -0.60 -5.68
CA GLY A 107 -7.66 -1.16 -6.85
C GLY A 107 -8.16 -0.12 -7.86
N THR A 108 -7.46 1.01 -8.04
CA THR A 108 -7.81 2.01 -9.06
C THR A 108 -7.78 1.40 -10.46
N PRO A 109 -8.75 1.72 -11.33
CA PRO A 109 -8.82 1.17 -12.68
C PRO A 109 -7.52 1.39 -13.47
N VAL A 110 -7.10 0.35 -14.17
CA VAL A 110 -6.05 0.44 -15.19
C VAL A 110 -6.75 0.23 -16.54
N ALA A 111 -6.48 1.08 -17.52
CA ALA A 111 -7.13 1.05 -18.83
C ALA A 111 -7.04 -0.31 -19.57
N SER A 112 -6.11 -1.17 -19.16
CA SER A 112 -5.88 -2.50 -19.74
C SER A 112 -6.58 -3.65 -19.02
N THR A 113 -7.40 -3.39 -17.98
CA THR A 113 -8.07 -4.44 -17.21
C THR A 113 -9.56 -4.54 -17.53
N ASN A 114 -10.13 -5.76 -17.38
CA ASN A 114 -11.57 -6.00 -17.52
C ASN A 114 -12.41 -5.41 -16.37
N GLN A 115 -11.85 -4.51 -15.57
CA GLN A 115 -12.52 -3.85 -14.45
C GLN A 115 -12.42 -2.34 -14.59
N PRO A 116 -13.27 -1.73 -15.42
CA PRO A 116 -13.22 -0.29 -15.69
C PRO A 116 -13.44 0.57 -14.44
N ASP A 117 -14.16 0.04 -13.43
CA ASP A 117 -14.46 0.75 -12.17
C ASP A 117 -13.43 0.47 -11.06
N GLY A 118 -12.45 -0.42 -11.32
CA GLY A 118 -11.50 -0.87 -10.30
C GLY A 118 -12.14 -1.85 -9.30
N PHE A 119 -11.49 -2.03 -8.15
CA PHE A 119 -11.98 -2.94 -7.11
C PHE A 119 -11.62 -2.42 -5.71
N ASP A 120 -12.37 -2.90 -4.72
CA ASP A 120 -12.07 -2.74 -3.29
C ASP A 120 -11.35 -3.98 -2.77
N VAL A 121 -10.47 -3.79 -1.79
CA VAL A 121 -9.87 -4.87 -1.01
C VAL A 121 -10.72 -5.05 0.25
N PRO A 122 -11.48 -6.16 0.39
CA PRO A 122 -12.33 -6.38 1.55
C PRO A 122 -11.50 -6.52 2.83
N ASP A 123 -12.08 -6.13 3.97
CA ASP A 123 -11.43 -6.25 5.26
C ASP A 123 -11.52 -7.69 5.80
N PRO A 124 -10.39 -8.41 5.94
CA PRO A 124 -10.39 -9.78 6.43
C PRO A 124 -10.39 -9.88 7.94
N TYR A 125 -10.28 -8.76 8.67
CA TYR A 125 -10.13 -8.72 10.12
C TYR A 125 -11.23 -9.51 10.83
N LEU A 126 -10.85 -10.36 11.77
CA LEU A 126 -11.71 -11.32 12.49
C LEU A 126 -12.35 -12.40 11.59
N GLY A 127 -12.02 -12.44 10.32
CA GLY A 127 -12.47 -13.47 9.40
C GLY A 127 -11.56 -14.71 9.37
N PRO A 128 -11.99 -15.75 8.64
CA PRO A 128 -11.20 -16.96 8.45
C PRO A 128 -9.99 -16.69 7.54
N ARG A 129 -9.00 -17.58 7.56
CA ARG A 129 -7.81 -17.52 6.71
C ARG A 129 -8.14 -17.27 5.23
N ALA A 130 -9.20 -17.89 4.71
CA ALA A 130 -9.63 -17.71 3.32
C ALA A 130 -9.96 -16.26 2.96
N SER A 131 -10.47 -15.45 3.92
CA SER A 131 -10.72 -14.02 3.72
C SER A 131 -9.41 -13.23 3.59
N PHE A 132 -8.38 -13.61 4.36
CA PHE A 132 -7.04 -13.02 4.25
C PHE A 132 -6.39 -13.39 2.91
N GLU A 133 -6.51 -14.62 2.47
CA GLU A 133 -6.01 -15.06 1.16
C GLU A 133 -6.67 -14.31 0.01
N HIS A 134 -7.97 -14.12 0.07
CA HIS A 134 -8.70 -13.34 -0.92
C HIS A 134 -8.24 -11.87 -0.96
N SER A 135 -8.16 -11.23 0.21
CA SER A 135 -7.68 -9.86 0.32
C SER A 135 -6.24 -9.72 -0.20
N LEU A 136 -5.36 -10.67 0.12
CA LEU A 136 -3.97 -10.63 -0.33
C LEU A 136 -3.86 -10.75 -1.85
N ARG A 137 -4.64 -11.63 -2.50
CA ARG A 137 -4.67 -11.71 -3.97
C ARG A 137 -5.07 -10.38 -4.62
N LEU A 138 -6.04 -9.68 -4.05
CA LEU A 138 -6.44 -8.36 -4.53
C LEU A 138 -5.36 -7.30 -4.27
N ILE A 139 -4.69 -7.36 -3.11
CA ILE A 139 -3.57 -6.48 -2.79
C ILE A 139 -2.44 -6.69 -3.80
N GLU A 140 -2.04 -7.94 -4.09
CA GLU A 140 -1.01 -8.27 -5.07
C GLU A 140 -1.33 -7.67 -6.44
N ARG A 141 -2.57 -7.80 -6.92
CA ARG A 141 -3.02 -7.19 -8.18
C ARG A 141 -2.90 -5.65 -8.16
N GLY A 142 -3.32 -5.02 -7.07
CA GLY A 142 -3.23 -3.57 -6.94
C GLY A 142 -1.78 -3.08 -6.89
N VAL A 143 -0.93 -3.79 -6.14
CA VAL A 143 0.51 -3.51 -6.07
C VAL A 143 1.15 -3.62 -7.45
N ASP A 144 0.89 -4.69 -8.19
CA ASP A 144 1.42 -4.87 -9.55
C ASP A 144 1.04 -3.71 -10.48
N ALA A 145 -0.23 -3.33 -10.45
CA ALA A 145 -0.74 -2.23 -11.28
C ALA A 145 -0.10 -0.87 -10.92
N TRP A 146 0.09 -0.60 -9.64
CA TRP A 146 0.73 0.64 -9.18
C TRP A 146 2.23 0.65 -9.43
N CYS A 147 2.94 -0.47 -9.21
CA CYS A 147 4.36 -0.57 -9.54
C CYS A 147 4.60 -0.26 -11.02
N ALA A 148 3.81 -0.86 -11.92
CA ALA A 148 3.91 -0.59 -13.36
C ALA A 148 3.71 0.91 -13.72
N ARG A 149 2.97 1.67 -12.90
CA ARG A 149 2.78 3.13 -13.09
C ARG A 149 3.91 3.96 -12.51
N LEU A 150 4.54 3.49 -11.43
CA LEU A 150 5.53 4.24 -10.66
C LEU A 150 6.96 3.97 -11.13
N GLU A 151 7.27 2.77 -11.61
CA GLU A 151 8.61 2.39 -12.11
C GLU A 151 9.18 3.32 -13.20
N PRO A 152 8.40 3.80 -14.17
CA PRO A 152 8.91 4.74 -15.17
C PRO A 152 9.34 6.10 -14.61
N SER A 153 8.89 6.43 -13.39
CA SER A 153 9.20 7.69 -12.70
C SER A 153 10.41 7.59 -11.78
N LEU A 154 10.98 6.38 -11.61
CA LEU A 154 12.20 6.18 -10.83
C LEU A 154 13.40 6.69 -11.61
N PRO A 155 14.33 7.44 -10.97
CA PRO A 155 15.57 7.83 -11.62
C PRO A 155 16.34 6.56 -12.03
N SER A 156 16.79 6.52 -13.29
CA SER A 156 17.63 5.42 -13.79
C SER A 156 18.82 5.26 -12.88
N THR A 157 19.03 4.07 -12.32
CA THR A 157 20.23 3.74 -11.56
C THR A 157 21.45 4.05 -12.45
N PRO A 158 22.46 4.82 -11.98
CA PRO A 158 23.65 5.06 -12.77
C PRO A 158 24.27 3.71 -13.16
N GLN A 159 24.43 3.49 -14.45
CA GLN A 159 25.12 2.32 -14.97
C GLN A 159 26.58 2.37 -14.48
N PRO A 160 27.12 1.29 -13.91
CA PRO A 160 28.54 1.28 -13.53
C PRO A 160 29.39 1.57 -14.77
N PRO A 161 30.48 2.33 -14.61
CA PRO A 161 31.35 2.64 -15.75
C PRO A 161 31.85 1.36 -16.36
N ASP A 162 31.75 1.25 -17.69
CA ASP A 162 32.29 0.16 -18.48
C ASP A 162 33.77 -0.02 -18.14
N SER A 163 34.11 -1.10 -17.44
CA SER A 163 35.47 -1.54 -17.17
C SER A 163 35.98 -2.30 -18.40
N ASN A 164 36.16 -1.58 -19.49
CA ASN A 164 36.89 -2.11 -20.66
C ASN A 164 37.73 -1.01 -21.29
N ARG A 165 38.95 -0.84 -20.73
CA ARG A 165 40.12 -0.35 -21.42
C ARG A 165 41.36 -0.96 -20.78
#